data_009184bca88687e01b6e2e298ebbad7e
#
_entry.id   009184bca88687e01b6e2e298ebbad7e
#
_cell.length_a   1.000
_cell.length_b   1.000
_cell.length_c   1.000
_cell.angle_alpha   90.00
_cell.angle_beta   90.00
_cell.angle_gamma   90.00
#
_symmetry.space_group_name_H-M   'P 1'
#
loop_
_entity.id
_entity.type
_entity.pdbx_description
1 polymer ?
#
loop_
_entity_poly.entity_id
_entity_poly.type
_entity_poly.pdbx_seq_one_letter_code
_entity_poly.pdbx_strand_id
1 'polypeptide(L)'
;MIAGTANGLIDDLPWDLVDYPAAGTIFDHLTSNGIGWVNYHNVNPTRLLLKRSLGAAGLIAARRIAQLGRLFPAIVHAERGNKSFTAGLYPLGLAGAVRHLRTTKQFFADADAGTLPPFSIVDPDFGDFSEENPQDIRKGESFASEVVKHVLHGKGWADTLLIWTYDEHGGYYDHVPPPAAVPPDDVLGRDLVLAWPAWLRALLRPLLRAALTELTNADAGPTSYDRYGFRVPAVIVSPYARPGYMTSTVYDHTSILKLVQQKWNLPALTRRDAAAQSPLDALDLDGEPAFGQPPDLPAPSLAWGPW
;
A
#
# COMPACT_ATOMS: atom_id res chain seq x y z
N MET A 1 5.63 0.88 -1.40
CA MET A 1 5.61 -0.57 -1.67
C MET A 1 5.55 -0.87 -3.16
N ILE A 2 4.50 -0.59 -3.92
CA ILE A 2 4.30 -1.11 -5.29
C ILE A 2 5.29 -0.60 -6.37
N ALA A 3 5.96 0.52 -6.15
CA ALA A 3 6.90 1.14 -7.10
C ALA A 3 8.35 1.19 -6.59
N GLY A 4 8.60 0.82 -5.34
CA GLY A 4 9.92 0.93 -4.71
C GLY A 4 10.39 2.36 -4.47
N THR A 5 9.61 3.37 -4.85
CA THR A 5 9.91 4.80 -4.69
C THR A 5 8.67 5.59 -4.31
N ALA A 6 8.86 6.70 -3.62
CA ALA A 6 7.83 7.71 -3.37
C ALA A 6 7.74 8.74 -4.51
N ASN A 7 8.65 8.70 -5.48
CA ASN A 7 8.68 9.56 -6.67
C ASN A 7 8.53 11.06 -6.33
N GLY A 8 9.26 11.52 -5.32
CA GLY A 8 9.27 12.90 -4.84
C GLY A 8 8.22 13.25 -3.79
N LEU A 9 7.26 12.36 -3.48
CA LEU A 9 6.28 12.59 -2.43
C LEU A 9 6.93 12.52 -1.03
N ILE A 10 6.61 13.51 -0.21
CA ILE A 10 6.99 13.58 1.21
C ILE A 10 5.77 13.70 2.13
N ASP A 11 4.57 13.62 1.56
CA ASP A 11 3.30 13.77 2.24
C ASP A 11 2.24 12.92 1.53
N ASP A 12 1.11 12.69 2.17
CA ASP A 12 -0.02 11.92 1.63
C ASP A 12 -0.68 12.58 0.41
N LEU A 13 -0.47 13.87 0.22
CA LEU A 13 -1.06 14.65 -0.86
C LEU A 13 0.01 15.49 -1.60
N PRO A 14 -0.10 15.65 -2.90
CA PRO A 14 -1.16 15.25 -3.83
C PRO A 14 -0.78 13.99 -4.65
N TRP A 15 -0.91 12.83 -4.07
CA TRP A 15 -0.56 11.55 -4.71
C TRP A 15 -1.25 11.30 -6.06
N ASP A 16 -2.42 11.88 -6.32
CA ASP A 16 -3.14 11.77 -7.62
C ASP A 16 -2.48 12.57 -8.75
N LEU A 17 -1.53 13.43 -8.44
CA LEU A 17 -0.89 14.34 -9.41
C LEU A 17 0.54 13.93 -9.75
N VAL A 18 1.05 12.89 -9.09
CA VAL A 18 2.41 12.41 -9.29
C VAL A 18 2.51 11.62 -10.59
N ASP A 19 3.60 11.82 -11.31
CA ASP A 19 3.88 11.10 -12.55
C ASP A 19 4.10 9.60 -12.27
N TYR A 20 3.89 8.80 -13.30
CA TYR A 20 4.13 7.37 -13.21
C TYR A 20 5.64 7.11 -13.08
N PRO A 21 6.09 6.24 -12.16
CA PRO A 21 7.51 5.99 -11.98
C PRO A 21 8.16 5.48 -13.27
N ALA A 22 9.37 5.97 -13.59
CA ALA A 22 10.07 5.62 -14.83
C ALA A 22 10.33 4.11 -14.96
N ALA A 23 10.57 3.42 -13.84
CA ALA A 23 10.75 1.96 -13.79
C ALA A 23 9.41 1.19 -13.79
N GLY A 24 8.28 1.88 -13.79
CA GLY A 24 6.97 1.25 -13.61
C GLY A 24 6.70 0.81 -12.18
N THR A 25 5.83 -0.19 -12.05
CA THR A 25 5.44 -0.80 -10.79
C THR A 25 5.63 -2.30 -10.84
N ILE A 26 5.52 -2.97 -9.69
CA ILE A 26 5.53 -4.44 -9.65
C ILE A 26 4.39 -5.04 -10.50
N PHE A 27 3.26 -4.34 -10.62
CA PHE A 27 2.15 -4.80 -11.44
C PHE A 27 2.47 -4.83 -12.94
N ASP A 28 3.30 -3.90 -13.42
CA ASP A 28 3.77 -3.91 -14.80
C ASP A 28 4.67 -5.12 -15.05
N HIS A 29 5.57 -5.40 -14.11
CA HIS A 29 6.46 -6.56 -14.18
C HIS A 29 5.67 -7.88 -14.13
N LEU A 30 4.69 -8.00 -13.24
CA LEU A 30 3.82 -9.17 -13.17
C LEU A 30 3.04 -9.35 -14.47
N THR A 31 2.43 -8.28 -14.98
CA THR A 31 1.64 -8.30 -16.22
C THR A 31 2.48 -8.69 -17.43
N SER A 32 3.66 -8.08 -17.60
CA SER A 32 4.54 -8.36 -18.73
C SER A 32 5.12 -9.78 -18.72
N ASN A 33 5.16 -10.41 -17.56
CA ASN A 33 5.59 -11.81 -17.40
C ASN A 33 4.41 -12.81 -17.31
N GLY A 34 3.18 -12.38 -17.58
CA GLY A 34 2.01 -13.25 -17.57
C GLY A 34 1.58 -13.75 -16.19
N ILE A 35 2.04 -13.10 -15.12
CA ILE A 35 1.72 -13.46 -13.74
C ILE A 35 0.42 -12.76 -13.34
N GLY A 36 -0.58 -13.55 -12.94
CA GLY A 36 -1.87 -13.02 -12.50
C GLY A 36 -1.75 -12.25 -11.19
N TRP A 37 -2.41 -11.11 -11.13
CA TRP A 37 -2.47 -10.30 -9.90
C TRP A 37 -3.80 -9.59 -9.74
N VAL A 38 -4.20 -9.34 -8.50
CA VAL A 38 -5.39 -8.57 -8.14
C VAL A 38 -5.11 -7.73 -6.90
N ASN A 39 -5.61 -6.50 -6.91
CA ASN A 39 -5.80 -5.71 -5.71
C ASN A 39 -7.27 -5.75 -5.29
N TYR A 40 -7.51 -6.30 -4.11
CA TYR A 40 -8.82 -6.38 -3.49
C TYR A 40 -9.01 -5.20 -2.54
N HIS A 41 -10.11 -4.49 -2.68
CA HIS A 41 -10.44 -3.33 -1.87
C HIS A 41 -11.96 -3.13 -1.76
N ASN A 42 -12.41 -2.33 -0.82
CA ASN A 42 -13.85 -2.16 -0.57
C ASN A 42 -14.56 -1.18 -1.54
N VAL A 43 -13.91 -0.74 -2.59
CA VAL A 43 -14.45 0.27 -3.52
C VAL A 43 -14.93 -0.35 -4.81
N ASN A 44 -16.09 0.09 -5.29
CA ASN A 44 -16.56 -0.29 -6.63
C ASN A 44 -15.66 0.38 -7.70
N PRO A 45 -14.94 -0.42 -8.52
CA PRO A 45 -13.99 0.09 -9.51
C PRO A 45 -14.60 1.12 -10.49
N THR A 46 -15.86 0.92 -10.88
CA THR A 46 -16.57 1.82 -11.79
C THR A 46 -16.83 3.18 -11.15
N ARG A 47 -17.18 3.22 -9.85
CA ARG A 47 -17.33 4.47 -9.10
C ARG A 47 -16.01 5.20 -8.91
N LEU A 48 -14.91 4.46 -8.73
CA LEU A 48 -13.58 5.02 -8.58
C LEU A 48 -13.15 5.77 -9.86
N LEU A 49 -13.36 5.19 -11.03
CA LEU A 49 -13.05 5.82 -12.33
C LEU A 49 -13.93 7.05 -12.59
N LEU A 50 -15.22 6.98 -12.29
CA LEU A 50 -16.15 8.09 -12.52
C LEU A 50 -15.86 9.29 -11.61
N LYS A 51 -15.51 9.06 -10.35
CA LYS A 51 -15.12 10.12 -9.41
C LYS A 51 -13.82 10.81 -9.79
N ARG A 52 -12.88 10.11 -10.43
CA ARG A 52 -11.56 10.66 -10.78
C ARG A 52 -11.58 11.60 -11.95
N SER A 53 -12.42 11.33 -12.96
CA SER A 53 -12.63 12.26 -14.08
C SER A 53 -13.25 13.60 -13.64
N LEU A 54 -13.96 13.59 -12.50
CA LEU A 54 -14.59 14.77 -11.89
C LEU A 54 -13.76 15.34 -10.72
N GLY A 55 -12.85 14.55 -10.14
CA GLY A 55 -12.28 14.81 -8.82
C GLY A 55 -11.14 15.81 -8.77
N ALA A 56 -10.20 15.81 -9.73
CA ALA A 56 -9.05 16.71 -9.66
C ALA A 56 -9.46 18.19 -9.74
N ALA A 57 -10.39 18.52 -10.63
CA ALA A 57 -10.95 19.87 -10.71
C ALA A 57 -11.87 20.21 -9.52
N GLY A 58 -12.61 19.21 -9.01
CA GLY A 58 -13.50 19.33 -7.86
C GLY A 58 -12.75 19.47 -6.53
N LEU A 59 -11.60 18.79 -6.37
CA LEU A 59 -10.79 18.87 -5.14
C LEU A 59 -10.15 20.25 -4.98
N ILE A 60 -9.67 20.84 -6.07
CA ILE A 60 -9.12 22.20 -6.09
C ILE A 60 -10.22 23.23 -5.80
N ALA A 61 -11.43 23.03 -6.35
CA ALA A 61 -12.57 23.88 -6.09
C ALA A 61 -13.13 23.70 -4.66
N ALA A 62 -13.25 22.47 -4.17
CA ALA A 62 -13.73 22.17 -2.83
C ALA A 62 -12.78 22.68 -1.74
N ARG A 63 -11.47 22.73 -1.99
CA ARG A 63 -10.50 23.32 -1.05
C ARG A 63 -10.61 24.83 -0.94
N ARG A 64 -10.94 25.54 -2.02
CA ARG A 64 -11.28 26.97 -1.92
C ARG A 64 -12.58 27.21 -1.16
N ILE A 65 -13.51 26.25 -1.20
CA ILE A 65 -14.77 26.27 -0.44
C ILE A 65 -14.58 25.78 1.00
N ALA A 66 -13.61 24.91 1.25
CA ALA A 66 -13.26 24.37 2.58
C ALA A 66 -12.53 25.37 3.50
N GLN A 67 -12.13 26.53 2.99
CA GLN A 67 -11.89 27.71 3.84
C GLN A 67 -13.15 28.07 4.67
N LEU A 68 -14.32 27.52 4.37
CA LEU A 68 -15.51 27.50 5.21
C LEU A 68 -15.48 26.45 6.35
N GLY A 69 -14.34 25.89 6.67
CA GLY A 69 -13.91 25.29 7.97
C GLY A 69 -14.71 24.12 8.54
N ARG A 70 -15.96 23.88 8.12
CA ARG A 70 -16.85 22.90 8.76
C ARG A 70 -17.14 21.63 7.95
N LEU A 71 -16.85 21.64 6.65
CA LEU A 71 -17.14 20.51 5.75
C LEU A 71 -15.90 19.64 5.46
N PHE A 72 -14.73 20.13 5.81
CA PHE A 72 -13.45 19.46 5.50
C PHE A 72 -13.32 18.05 6.12
N PRO A 73 -13.66 17.81 7.41
CA PRO A 73 -13.56 16.48 8.00
C PRO A 73 -14.48 15.46 7.33
N ALA A 74 -15.70 15.86 6.97
CA ALA A 74 -16.67 14.96 6.32
C ALA A 74 -16.24 14.61 4.87
N ILE A 75 -15.64 15.56 4.14
CA ILE A 75 -15.12 15.34 2.80
C ILE A 75 -13.88 14.42 2.86
N VAL A 76 -12.98 14.65 3.79
CA VAL A 76 -11.78 13.81 3.98
C VAL A 76 -12.19 12.39 4.39
N HIS A 77 -13.16 12.25 5.28
CA HIS A 77 -13.66 10.93 5.68
C HIS A 77 -14.35 10.19 4.51
N ALA A 78 -15.18 10.86 3.73
CA ALA A 78 -15.82 10.28 2.54
C ALA A 78 -14.81 9.92 1.44
N GLU A 79 -13.70 10.64 1.37
CA GLU A 79 -12.60 10.32 0.44
C GLU A 79 -11.76 9.14 0.95
N ARG A 80 -11.51 9.02 2.26
CA ARG A 80 -10.77 7.89 2.85
C ARG A 80 -11.47 6.55 2.59
N GLY A 81 -12.78 6.45 2.78
CA GLY A 81 -13.55 5.25 2.55
C GLY A 81 -13.65 4.78 1.09
N ASN A 82 -13.23 5.60 0.13
CA ASN A 82 -13.28 5.26 -1.30
C ASN A 82 -11.91 5.11 -1.96
N LYS A 83 -10.84 4.90 -1.19
CA LYS A 83 -9.48 4.80 -1.72
C LYS A 83 -9.10 3.36 -2.02
N SER A 84 -8.61 3.15 -3.23
CA SER A 84 -7.65 2.10 -3.53
C SER A 84 -6.29 2.79 -3.69
N PHE A 85 -5.36 2.52 -2.80
CA PHE A 85 -4.00 3.07 -2.89
C PHE A 85 -3.38 2.76 -4.25
N THR A 86 -3.53 1.54 -4.70
CA THR A 86 -3.02 1.07 -5.98
C THR A 86 -3.56 1.85 -7.16
N ALA A 87 -4.89 2.03 -7.23
CA ALA A 87 -5.51 2.81 -8.31
C ALA A 87 -5.32 4.33 -8.09
N GLY A 88 -5.11 4.75 -6.82
CA GLY A 88 -4.93 6.11 -6.40
C GLY A 88 -3.60 6.71 -6.81
N LEU A 89 -2.54 6.01 -6.54
CA LEU A 89 -1.18 6.50 -6.74
C LEU A 89 -0.84 6.73 -8.23
N TYR A 90 -1.32 5.86 -9.12
CA TYR A 90 -0.94 5.90 -10.53
C TYR A 90 -2.15 5.72 -11.47
N PRO A 91 -3.12 6.65 -11.45
CA PRO A 91 -4.38 6.46 -12.17
C PRO A 91 -4.22 6.32 -13.68
N LEU A 92 -3.27 7.02 -14.28
CA LEU A 92 -3.03 6.96 -15.73
C LEU A 92 -2.28 5.69 -16.12
N GLY A 93 -1.23 5.32 -15.37
CA GLY A 93 -0.46 4.09 -15.58
C GLY A 93 -1.28 2.83 -15.34
N LEU A 94 -2.18 2.87 -14.34
CA LEU A 94 -3.06 1.75 -13.99
C LEU A 94 -4.42 1.75 -14.71
N ALA A 95 -4.66 2.66 -15.66
CA ALA A 95 -5.94 2.71 -16.39
C ALA A 95 -6.29 1.36 -17.07
N GLY A 96 -5.30 0.61 -17.55
CA GLY A 96 -5.46 -0.74 -18.07
C GLY A 96 -5.66 -1.82 -17.01
N ALA A 97 -5.44 -1.50 -15.74
CA ALA A 97 -5.45 -2.44 -14.62
C ALA A 97 -6.82 -2.58 -13.94
N VAL A 98 -7.86 -1.89 -14.41
CA VAL A 98 -9.23 -1.95 -13.81
C VAL A 98 -9.74 -3.38 -13.67
N ARG A 99 -9.39 -4.25 -14.61
CA ARG A 99 -9.71 -5.69 -14.58
C ARG A 99 -9.06 -6.43 -13.40
N HIS A 100 -8.03 -5.85 -12.80
CA HIS A 100 -7.30 -6.39 -11.66
C HIS A 100 -7.77 -5.82 -10.32
N LEU A 101 -8.83 -5.00 -10.33
CA LEU A 101 -9.41 -4.44 -9.11
C LEU A 101 -10.69 -5.22 -8.77
N ARG A 102 -10.73 -5.80 -7.59
CA ARG A 102 -11.88 -6.57 -7.09
C ARG A 102 -12.27 -6.11 -5.68
N THR A 103 -13.43 -6.53 -5.24
CA THR A 103 -13.91 -6.21 -3.88
C THR A 103 -13.35 -7.16 -2.85
N THR A 104 -13.28 -6.72 -1.59
CA THR A 104 -12.92 -7.59 -0.44
C THR A 104 -13.87 -8.79 -0.30
N LYS A 105 -15.14 -8.63 -0.67
CA LYS A 105 -16.08 -9.76 -0.72
C LYS A 105 -15.63 -10.84 -1.72
N GLN A 106 -15.09 -10.43 -2.86
CA GLN A 106 -14.52 -11.37 -3.83
C GLN A 106 -13.22 -12.01 -3.31
N PHE A 107 -12.42 -11.26 -2.53
CA PHE A 107 -11.24 -11.83 -1.87
C PHE A 107 -11.62 -13.01 -0.99
N PHE A 108 -12.62 -12.85 -0.11
CA PHE A 108 -13.05 -13.93 0.79
C PHE A 108 -13.51 -15.16 0.00
N ALA A 109 -14.31 -14.94 -1.05
CA ALA A 109 -14.77 -16.05 -1.91
C ALA A 109 -13.60 -16.74 -2.65
N ASP A 110 -12.66 -15.98 -3.19
CA ASP A 110 -11.49 -16.49 -3.90
C ASP A 110 -10.54 -17.24 -2.95
N ALA A 111 -10.35 -16.75 -1.72
CA ALA A 111 -9.56 -17.39 -0.67
C ALA A 111 -10.17 -18.74 -0.26
N ASP A 112 -11.46 -18.76 0.07
CA ASP A 112 -12.18 -19.99 0.45
C ASP A 112 -12.14 -21.05 -0.66
N ALA A 113 -12.26 -20.60 -1.91
CA ALA A 113 -12.22 -21.48 -3.06
C ALA A 113 -10.81 -21.96 -3.43
N GLY A 114 -9.74 -21.32 -2.92
CA GLY A 114 -8.36 -21.57 -3.33
C GLY A 114 -8.04 -21.04 -4.71
N THR A 115 -8.69 -19.97 -5.14
CA THR A 115 -8.57 -19.38 -6.47
C THR A 115 -7.96 -17.95 -6.44
N LEU A 116 -7.30 -17.60 -5.34
CA LEU A 116 -6.53 -16.37 -5.27
C LEU A 116 -5.49 -16.31 -6.40
N PRO A 117 -5.32 -15.15 -7.06
CA PRO A 117 -4.24 -14.98 -8.02
C PRO A 117 -2.86 -15.19 -7.38
N PRO A 118 -1.84 -15.52 -8.19
CA PRO A 118 -0.47 -15.67 -7.71
C PRO A 118 0.05 -14.51 -6.87
N PHE A 119 -0.39 -13.28 -7.17
CA PHE A 119 -0.11 -12.11 -6.36
C PHE A 119 -1.39 -11.35 -6.03
N SER A 120 -1.65 -11.14 -4.75
CA SER A 120 -2.85 -10.48 -4.25
C SER A 120 -2.47 -9.41 -3.23
N ILE A 121 -3.06 -8.22 -3.35
CA ILE A 121 -3.03 -7.18 -2.31
C ILE A 121 -4.45 -7.02 -1.80
N VAL A 122 -4.60 -6.93 -0.49
CA VAL A 122 -5.90 -6.75 0.17
C VAL A 122 -5.84 -5.49 1.01
N ASP A 123 -6.61 -4.50 0.63
CA ASP A 123 -6.72 -3.23 1.34
C ASP A 123 -8.04 -3.15 2.11
N PRO A 124 -8.05 -2.58 3.34
CA PRO A 124 -9.27 -2.30 4.06
C PRO A 124 -10.06 -1.16 3.40
N ASP A 125 -11.26 -0.90 3.90
CA ASP A 125 -11.88 0.41 3.80
C ASP A 125 -11.16 1.36 4.76
N PHE A 126 -10.30 2.21 4.23
CA PHE A 126 -9.50 3.15 5.02
C PHE A 126 -10.33 4.19 5.79
N GLY A 127 -11.62 4.33 5.49
CA GLY A 127 -12.52 5.19 6.23
C GLY A 127 -13.02 4.57 7.54
N ASP A 128 -13.28 3.24 7.53
CA ASP A 128 -13.95 2.56 8.62
C ASP A 128 -13.13 1.44 9.27
N PHE A 129 -12.18 0.84 8.54
CA PHE A 129 -11.43 -0.35 8.95
C PHE A 129 -9.91 -0.17 8.94
N SER A 130 -9.44 1.07 9.00
CA SER A 130 -8.04 1.40 9.26
C SER A 130 -7.76 1.38 10.78
N GLU A 131 -6.51 1.16 11.14
CA GLU A 131 -6.04 1.26 12.51
C GLU A 131 -5.37 2.61 12.82
N GLU A 132 -5.47 3.56 11.87
CA GLU A 132 -4.97 4.93 12.00
C GLU A 132 -5.88 5.78 12.89
N ASN A 133 -5.31 6.66 13.72
CA ASN A 133 -6.05 7.66 14.48
C ASN A 133 -6.89 8.60 13.58
N PRO A 134 -8.08 9.00 13.99
CA PRO A 134 -8.80 8.72 15.25
C PRO A 134 -9.73 7.51 15.18
N GLN A 135 -9.49 6.55 14.31
CA GLN A 135 -10.38 5.42 14.09
C GLN A 135 -10.34 4.43 15.26
N ASP A 136 -11.38 3.60 15.37
CA ASP A 136 -11.41 2.50 16.32
C ASP A 136 -10.59 1.33 15.78
N ILE A 137 -9.39 1.13 16.34
CA ILE A 137 -8.45 0.08 15.92
C ILE A 137 -9.07 -1.33 15.95
N ARG A 138 -10.09 -1.59 16.79
CA ARG A 138 -10.77 -2.86 16.83
C ARG A 138 -11.48 -3.22 15.52
N LYS A 139 -11.88 -2.23 14.75
CA LYS A 139 -12.47 -2.43 13.42
C LYS A 139 -11.41 -2.90 12.42
N GLY A 140 -10.22 -2.29 12.41
CA GLY A 140 -9.10 -2.74 11.60
C GLY A 140 -8.64 -4.15 11.99
N GLU A 141 -8.51 -4.42 13.30
CA GLU A 141 -8.23 -5.75 13.84
C GLU A 141 -9.26 -6.79 13.35
N SER A 142 -10.56 -6.46 13.38
CA SER A 142 -11.60 -7.37 12.90
C SER A 142 -11.49 -7.67 11.40
N PHE A 143 -11.17 -6.68 10.59
CA PHE A 143 -10.93 -6.87 9.16
C PHE A 143 -9.70 -7.75 8.91
N ALA A 144 -8.57 -7.44 9.56
CA ALA A 144 -7.35 -8.23 9.44
C ALA A 144 -7.57 -9.70 9.87
N SER A 145 -8.31 -9.89 10.96
CA SER A 145 -8.68 -11.23 11.46
C SER A 145 -9.48 -12.03 10.43
N GLU A 146 -10.45 -11.42 9.75
CA GLU A 146 -11.21 -12.10 8.69
C GLU A 146 -10.34 -12.42 7.47
N VAL A 147 -9.45 -11.52 7.07
CA VAL A 147 -8.49 -11.79 5.98
C VAL A 147 -7.64 -13.02 6.32
N VAL A 148 -7.02 -13.02 7.50
CA VAL A 148 -6.17 -14.12 7.95
C VAL A 148 -6.96 -15.43 8.05
N LYS A 149 -8.15 -15.41 8.64
CA LYS A 149 -9.02 -16.57 8.80
C LYS A 149 -9.40 -17.22 7.46
N HIS A 150 -9.82 -16.42 6.46
CA HIS A 150 -10.16 -16.95 5.14
C HIS A 150 -8.94 -17.52 4.40
N VAL A 151 -7.74 -16.96 4.62
CA VAL A 151 -6.50 -17.53 4.08
C VAL A 151 -6.15 -18.85 4.76
N LEU A 152 -6.16 -18.89 6.10
CA LEU A 152 -5.82 -20.08 6.86
C LEU A 152 -6.72 -21.27 6.56
N HIS A 153 -8.03 -21.03 6.43
CA HIS A 153 -9.01 -22.11 6.22
C HIS A 153 -9.41 -22.29 4.74
N GLY A 154 -8.87 -21.45 3.85
CA GLY A 154 -9.10 -21.56 2.42
C GLY A 154 -8.40 -22.76 1.80
N LYS A 155 -8.93 -23.25 0.68
CA LYS A 155 -8.38 -24.41 -0.03
C LYS A 155 -6.97 -24.22 -0.58
N GLY A 156 -6.50 -22.97 -0.67
CA GLY A 156 -5.16 -22.62 -1.14
C GLY A 156 -4.12 -22.52 -0.01
N TRP A 157 -4.46 -22.86 1.23
CA TRP A 157 -3.56 -22.69 2.37
C TRP A 157 -2.17 -23.32 2.16
N ALA A 158 -2.12 -24.55 1.65
CA ALA A 158 -0.88 -25.28 1.44
C ALA A 158 0.18 -24.53 0.61
N ASP A 159 -0.25 -23.63 -0.28
CA ASP A 159 0.61 -22.91 -1.23
C ASP A 159 0.60 -21.39 -0.98
N THR A 160 0.12 -20.94 0.18
CA THR A 160 -0.08 -19.51 0.45
C THR A 160 0.97 -18.96 1.40
N LEU A 161 1.49 -17.79 1.05
CA LEU A 161 2.21 -16.90 1.92
C LEU A 161 1.43 -15.60 2.05
N LEU A 162 0.99 -15.28 3.27
CA LEU A 162 0.39 -13.99 3.61
C LEU A 162 1.40 -13.16 4.41
N ILE A 163 1.61 -11.93 4.00
CA ILE A 163 2.37 -10.94 4.76
C ILE A 163 1.39 -9.86 5.20
N TRP A 164 1.25 -9.69 6.50
CA TRP A 164 0.47 -8.63 7.10
C TRP A 164 1.42 -7.58 7.68
N THR A 165 1.24 -6.32 7.31
CA THR A 165 2.04 -5.21 7.80
C THR A 165 1.25 -3.90 7.71
N TYR A 166 1.70 -2.90 8.44
CA TYR A 166 1.18 -1.54 8.32
C TYR A 166 1.92 -0.77 7.21
N ASP A 167 1.25 0.21 6.63
CA ASP A 167 1.80 1.10 5.62
C ASP A 167 2.76 2.13 6.24
N GLU A 168 2.45 2.61 7.47
CA GLU A 168 3.30 3.52 8.23
C GLU A 168 2.99 3.42 9.73
N HIS A 169 3.63 4.22 10.57
CA HIS A 169 3.62 4.11 12.04
C HIS A 169 2.45 4.82 12.74
N GLY A 170 1.50 5.41 12.02
CA GLY A 170 0.31 6.08 12.59
C GLY A 170 0.63 7.35 13.39
N GLY A 171 1.82 7.94 13.21
CA GLY A 171 2.29 9.07 14.01
C GLY A 171 2.80 8.70 15.41
N TYR A 172 2.84 7.43 15.76
CA TYR A 172 3.32 6.96 17.07
C TYR A 172 4.85 7.03 17.18
N TYR A 173 5.31 7.32 18.40
CA TYR A 173 6.74 7.37 18.72
C TYR A 173 7.34 5.97 18.79
N ASP A 174 8.58 5.84 18.30
CA ASP A 174 9.44 4.67 18.52
C ASP A 174 10.74 5.11 19.22
N HIS A 175 11.22 4.32 20.18
CA HIS A 175 12.46 4.57 20.90
C HIS A 175 13.71 4.17 20.10
N VAL A 176 13.55 3.48 18.97
CA VAL A 176 14.64 3.11 18.06
C VAL A 176 14.72 4.13 16.93
N PRO A 177 15.83 4.86 16.78
CA PRO A 177 15.99 5.80 15.69
C PRO A 177 16.04 5.04 14.36
N PRO A 178 15.32 5.53 13.32
CA PRO A 178 15.35 4.91 12.02
C PRO A 178 16.76 4.81 11.44
N PRO A 179 17.18 3.64 10.93
CA PRO A 179 18.50 3.45 10.36
C PRO A 179 18.64 4.08 8.97
N ALA A 180 19.88 4.18 8.49
CA ALA A 180 20.15 4.59 7.12
C ALA A 180 19.55 3.62 6.10
N ALA A 181 19.15 4.15 4.96
CA ALA A 181 18.54 3.40 3.87
C ALA A 181 19.19 3.76 2.53
N VAL A 182 19.15 2.84 1.57
CA VAL A 182 19.57 3.12 0.19
C VAL A 182 18.50 4.00 -0.48
N PRO A 183 18.86 5.18 -1.03
CA PRO A 183 17.92 5.98 -1.79
C PRO A 183 17.34 5.19 -2.97
N PRO A 184 16.03 5.26 -3.23
CA PRO A 184 15.40 4.47 -4.29
C PRO A 184 15.88 4.89 -5.68
N ASP A 185 16.00 6.19 -5.91
CA ASP A 185 16.35 6.84 -7.17
C ASP A 185 17.03 8.21 -6.89
N ASP A 186 17.12 9.06 -7.91
CA ASP A 186 17.69 10.40 -7.80
C ASP A 186 16.62 11.50 -7.67
N VAL A 187 15.36 11.12 -7.52
CA VAL A 187 14.25 12.05 -7.30
C VAL A 187 14.21 12.46 -5.84
N LEU A 188 14.50 13.71 -5.57
CA LEU A 188 14.48 14.25 -4.22
C LEU A 188 13.03 14.46 -3.74
N GLY A 189 12.80 14.23 -2.46
CA GLY A 189 11.57 14.65 -1.81
C GLY A 189 11.32 16.14 -2.05
N ARG A 190 10.07 16.53 -2.33
CA ARG A 190 9.62 17.85 -2.83
C ARG A 190 9.86 18.14 -4.31
N ASP A 191 10.61 17.34 -5.03
CA ASP A 191 10.71 17.44 -6.48
C ASP A 191 9.51 16.75 -7.12
N LEU A 192 8.30 17.27 -6.84
CA LEU A 192 7.06 16.71 -7.37
C LEU A 192 7.13 16.63 -8.90
N VAL A 193 7.24 15.41 -9.39
CA VAL A 193 7.15 15.09 -10.80
C VAL A 193 5.67 14.99 -11.16
N LEU A 194 5.08 16.11 -11.58
CA LEU A 194 3.66 16.16 -11.95
C LEU A 194 3.46 15.59 -13.36
N ALA A 195 2.41 14.78 -13.54
CA ALA A 195 2.00 14.17 -14.81
C ALA A 195 1.50 15.16 -15.86
N TRP A 196 1.86 16.44 -15.74
CA TRP A 196 1.40 17.51 -16.64
C TRP A 196 2.44 17.87 -17.70
N PRO A 197 2.03 18.37 -18.87
CA PRO A 197 2.96 18.88 -19.87
C PRO A 197 3.94 19.89 -19.28
N ALA A 198 5.21 19.84 -19.68
CA ALA A 198 6.29 20.64 -19.10
C ALA A 198 5.98 22.14 -19.04
N TRP A 199 5.32 22.69 -20.09
CA TRP A 199 4.91 24.10 -20.14
C TRP A 199 3.85 24.44 -19.08
N LEU A 200 2.90 23.51 -18.80
CA LEU A 200 1.85 23.70 -17.80
C LEU A 200 2.44 23.58 -16.39
N ARG A 201 3.38 22.65 -16.19
CA ARG A 201 4.15 22.55 -14.95
C ARG A 201 4.90 23.84 -14.64
N ALA A 202 5.59 24.40 -15.64
CA ALA A 202 6.32 25.66 -15.49
C ALA A 202 5.40 26.83 -15.14
N LEU A 203 4.25 26.92 -15.78
CA LEU A 203 3.26 27.99 -15.56
C LEU A 203 2.59 27.90 -14.16
N LEU A 204 2.25 26.70 -13.73
CA LEU A 204 1.50 26.48 -12.48
C LEU A 204 2.41 26.21 -11.27
N ARG A 205 3.71 25.95 -11.49
CA ARG A 205 4.67 25.66 -10.42
C ARG A 205 4.66 26.65 -9.25
N PRO A 206 4.57 27.99 -9.45
CA PRO A 206 4.50 28.93 -8.34
C PRO A 206 3.20 28.81 -7.52
N LEU A 207 2.08 28.59 -8.21
CA LEU A 207 0.75 28.43 -7.58
C LEU A 207 0.65 27.09 -6.84
N LEU A 208 1.17 26.04 -7.44
CA LEU A 208 1.21 24.71 -6.82
C LEU A 208 2.19 24.66 -5.65
N ARG A 209 3.36 25.30 -5.74
CA ARG A 209 4.28 25.46 -4.60
C ARG A 209 3.61 26.19 -3.45
N ALA A 210 2.92 27.29 -3.68
CA ALA A 210 2.22 28.02 -2.62
C ALA A 210 1.12 27.15 -1.98
N ALA A 211 0.31 26.48 -2.80
CA ALA A 211 -0.74 25.58 -2.30
C ALA A 211 -0.16 24.32 -1.59
N LEU A 212 0.95 23.78 -2.08
CA LEU A 212 1.63 22.62 -1.49
C LEU A 212 2.39 23.01 -0.23
N THR A 213 2.97 24.23 -0.17
CA THR A 213 3.65 24.74 1.02
C THR A 213 2.70 24.95 2.19
N GLU A 214 1.42 25.24 1.92
CA GLU A 214 0.37 25.28 2.95
C GLU A 214 -0.12 23.88 3.40
N LEU A 215 0.12 22.85 2.58
CA LEU A 215 -0.37 21.49 2.81
C LEU A 215 0.72 20.54 3.32
N THR A 216 1.97 20.83 3.01
CA THR A 216 3.13 20.03 3.40
C THR A 216 3.90 20.76 4.48
N ASN A 217 4.62 20.01 5.33
CA ASN A 217 5.58 20.58 6.29
C ASN A 217 6.66 21.36 5.52
N ALA A 218 6.40 22.64 5.28
CA ALA A 218 7.25 23.52 4.49
C ALA A 218 8.70 23.61 4.99
N ASP A 219 8.91 23.28 6.27
CA ASP A 219 10.20 23.39 6.95
C ASP A 219 11.10 22.15 6.78
N ALA A 220 10.56 21.02 6.34
CA ALA A 220 11.39 19.86 6.01
C ALA A 220 12.18 20.17 4.72
N GLY A 221 13.51 20.19 4.78
CA GLY A 221 14.38 20.33 3.60
C GLY A 221 14.15 19.23 2.56
N PRO A 222 14.75 19.32 1.36
CA PRO A 222 14.71 18.22 0.40
C PRO A 222 15.31 16.97 1.04
N THR A 223 14.70 15.81 0.80
CA THR A 223 15.19 14.52 1.29
C THR A 223 15.57 13.62 0.13
N SER A 224 16.66 12.87 0.30
CA SER A 224 17.09 11.82 -0.62
C SER A 224 16.48 10.46 -0.31
N TYR A 225 15.59 10.37 0.68
CA TYR A 225 15.05 9.10 1.17
C TYR A 225 16.15 8.11 1.64
N ASP A 226 17.26 8.64 2.18
CA ASP A 226 18.41 7.89 2.64
C ASP A 226 18.28 7.34 4.07
N ARG A 227 17.08 7.42 4.64
CA ARG A 227 16.71 6.92 5.96
C ARG A 227 15.37 6.21 5.90
N TYR A 228 15.23 5.14 6.68
CA TYR A 228 13.94 4.49 6.91
C TYR A 228 13.01 5.35 7.77
N GLY A 229 11.75 4.99 7.85
CA GLY A 229 10.79 5.51 8.83
C GLY A 229 10.86 4.77 10.16
N PHE A 230 9.98 5.12 11.08
CA PHE A 230 9.78 4.37 12.33
C PHE A 230 9.33 2.94 12.03
N ARG A 231 9.63 2.02 12.96
CA ARG A 231 9.29 0.60 12.78
C ARG A 231 7.78 0.41 12.79
N VAL A 232 7.35 -0.50 11.94
CA VAL A 232 6.00 -1.07 11.93
C VAL A 232 6.09 -2.58 12.12
N PRO A 233 5.12 -3.23 12.76
CA PRO A 233 5.10 -4.69 12.85
C PRO A 233 4.82 -5.31 11.50
N ALA A 234 5.38 -6.51 11.29
CA ALA A 234 5.05 -7.37 10.17
C ALA A 234 4.92 -8.81 10.66
N VAL A 235 3.95 -9.54 10.11
CA VAL A 235 3.71 -10.94 10.43
C VAL A 235 3.69 -11.74 9.13
N ILE A 236 4.45 -12.84 9.12
CA ILE A 236 4.49 -13.79 8.02
C ILE A 236 3.68 -15.01 8.40
N VAL A 237 2.66 -15.31 7.59
CA VAL A 237 1.71 -16.39 7.82
C VAL A 237 1.79 -17.35 6.63
N SER A 238 2.25 -18.59 6.88
CA SER A 238 2.43 -19.60 5.84
C SER A 238 2.48 -20.99 6.49
N PRO A 239 2.09 -22.07 5.80
CA PRO A 239 2.37 -23.43 6.23
C PRO A 239 3.85 -23.66 6.54
N TYR A 240 4.73 -22.99 5.82
CA TYR A 240 6.19 -23.10 5.88
C TYR A 240 6.85 -22.05 6.78
N ALA A 241 6.09 -21.24 7.51
CA ALA A 241 6.67 -20.29 8.45
C ALA A 241 7.43 -21.06 9.57
N ARG A 242 8.63 -20.56 9.93
CA ARG A 242 9.42 -21.14 11.02
C ARG A 242 8.73 -20.91 12.37
N PRO A 243 8.42 -21.95 13.15
CA PRO A 243 7.77 -21.78 14.45
C PRO A 243 8.60 -20.93 15.40
N GLY A 244 7.96 -19.94 16.04
CA GLY A 244 8.62 -19.08 17.02
C GLY A 244 9.76 -18.23 16.46
N TYR A 245 9.87 -18.09 15.14
CA TYR A 245 10.93 -17.31 14.51
C TYR A 245 10.73 -15.82 14.75
N MET A 246 11.79 -15.18 15.21
CA MET A 246 11.95 -13.74 15.28
C MET A 246 13.29 -13.35 14.70
N THR A 247 13.36 -12.21 14.06
CA THR A 247 14.59 -11.72 13.44
C THR A 247 14.86 -10.26 13.79
N SER A 248 16.13 -9.90 13.86
CA SER A 248 16.60 -8.52 13.95
C SER A 248 17.06 -7.97 12.60
N THR A 249 16.88 -8.71 11.52
CA THR A 249 17.13 -8.23 10.17
C THR A 249 16.24 -7.03 9.88
N VAL A 250 16.85 -5.97 9.34
CA VAL A 250 16.09 -4.78 8.95
C VAL A 250 15.39 -5.06 7.62
N TYR A 251 14.08 -5.21 7.68
CA TYR A 251 13.21 -5.23 6.51
C TYR A 251 12.55 -3.88 6.31
N ASP A 252 12.13 -3.62 5.11
CA ASP A 252 11.25 -2.51 4.78
C ASP A 252 10.14 -2.97 3.82
N HIS A 253 9.25 -2.09 3.42
CA HIS A 253 8.17 -2.43 2.49
C HIS A 253 8.70 -2.94 1.13
N THR A 254 9.93 -2.57 0.74
CA THR A 254 10.55 -3.08 -0.50
C THR A 254 11.13 -4.48 -0.34
N SER A 255 11.23 -4.99 0.89
CA SER A 255 11.53 -6.41 1.14
C SER A 255 10.45 -7.35 0.58
N ILE A 256 9.20 -6.88 0.56
CA ILE A 256 8.09 -7.60 -0.10
C ILE A 256 8.29 -7.62 -1.61
N LEU A 257 8.72 -6.49 -2.21
CA LEU A 257 9.10 -6.45 -3.63
C LEU A 257 10.24 -7.42 -3.94
N LYS A 258 11.28 -7.42 -3.09
CA LYS A 258 12.43 -8.32 -3.21
C LYS A 258 12.00 -9.78 -3.23
N LEU A 259 11.12 -10.18 -2.32
CA LEU A 259 10.56 -11.52 -2.28
C LEU A 259 9.81 -11.88 -3.57
N VAL A 260 8.94 -11.00 -4.04
CA VAL A 260 8.17 -11.16 -5.28
C VAL A 260 9.09 -11.27 -6.49
N GLN A 261 10.11 -10.42 -6.56
CA GLN A 261 11.11 -10.42 -7.62
C GLN A 261 11.91 -11.73 -7.62
N GLN A 262 12.32 -12.21 -6.47
CA GLN A 262 13.02 -13.51 -6.35
C GLN A 262 12.15 -14.68 -6.78
N LYS A 263 10.88 -14.70 -6.34
CA LYS A 263 9.93 -15.78 -6.67
C LYS A 263 9.76 -15.95 -8.19
N TRP A 264 9.70 -14.86 -8.92
CA TRP A 264 9.41 -14.90 -10.38
C TRP A 264 10.57 -14.42 -11.26
N ASN A 265 11.76 -14.29 -10.68
CA ASN A 265 12.96 -13.82 -11.39
C ASN A 265 12.72 -12.48 -12.14
N LEU A 266 12.10 -11.52 -11.45
CA LEU A 266 11.82 -10.19 -11.97
C LEU A 266 12.96 -9.24 -11.63
N PRO A 267 13.26 -8.24 -12.49
CA PRO A 267 14.26 -7.22 -12.17
C PRO A 267 13.78 -6.32 -11.03
N ALA A 268 14.74 -5.71 -10.33
CA ALA A 268 14.44 -4.67 -9.35
C ALA A 268 13.86 -3.42 -10.05
N LEU A 269 12.97 -2.71 -9.33
CA LEU A 269 12.37 -1.46 -9.78
C LEU A 269 13.29 -0.27 -9.47
N THR A 270 13.96 -0.32 -8.32
CA THR A 270 14.78 0.77 -7.81
C THR A 270 16.03 0.24 -7.11
N ARG A 271 16.92 1.15 -6.74
CA ARG A 271 18.10 0.79 -5.94
C ARG A 271 17.71 0.28 -4.55
N ARG A 272 16.59 0.74 -3.99
CA ARG A 272 16.13 0.34 -2.66
C ARG A 272 15.69 -1.12 -2.62
N ASP A 273 14.80 -1.53 -3.50
CA ASP A 273 14.34 -2.92 -3.54
C ASP A 273 15.43 -3.88 -4.05
N ALA A 274 16.37 -3.39 -4.88
CA ALA A 274 17.57 -4.14 -5.23
C ALA A 274 18.42 -4.48 -4.00
N ALA A 275 18.58 -3.53 -3.07
CA ALA A 275 19.37 -3.66 -1.85
C ALA A 275 18.61 -4.28 -0.67
N ALA A 276 17.30 -4.37 -0.74
CA ALA A 276 16.45 -4.88 0.34
C ALA A 276 16.78 -6.34 0.70
N GLN A 277 16.63 -6.67 1.99
CA GLN A 277 16.69 -8.05 2.46
C GLN A 277 15.36 -8.74 2.18
N SER A 278 15.42 -9.99 1.74
CA SER A 278 14.22 -10.79 1.50
C SER A 278 13.77 -11.49 2.78
N PRO A 279 12.48 -11.53 3.10
CA PRO A 279 11.97 -12.23 4.28
C PRO A 279 11.86 -13.75 4.10
N LEU A 280 12.57 -14.33 3.12
CA LEU A 280 12.62 -15.78 2.90
C LEU A 280 13.24 -16.55 4.07
N ASP A 281 14.08 -15.90 4.88
CA ASP A 281 14.67 -16.48 6.09
C ASP A 281 13.64 -16.85 7.16
N ALA A 282 12.45 -16.26 7.11
CA ALA A 282 11.32 -16.63 7.98
C ALA A 282 10.62 -17.92 7.56
N LEU A 283 10.97 -18.49 6.40
CA LEU A 283 10.35 -19.70 5.86
C LEU A 283 11.32 -20.89 5.89
N ASP A 284 10.77 -22.07 6.05
CA ASP A 284 11.47 -23.35 5.85
C ASP A 284 10.82 -24.08 4.65
N LEU A 285 11.33 -23.77 3.45
CA LEU A 285 10.78 -24.31 2.23
C LEU A 285 11.32 -25.70 1.85
N ASP A 286 12.39 -26.15 2.53
CA ASP A 286 13.03 -27.44 2.29
C ASP A 286 12.47 -28.56 3.18
N GLY A 287 11.78 -28.16 4.27
CA GLY A 287 11.20 -29.06 5.25
C GLY A 287 9.70 -29.35 5.03
N GLU A 288 9.17 -30.23 5.87
CA GLU A 288 7.72 -30.39 5.94
C GLU A 288 7.04 -29.14 6.54
N PRO A 289 5.85 -28.77 6.07
CA PRO A 289 5.17 -27.58 6.55
C PRO A 289 4.83 -27.69 8.05
N ALA A 290 5.44 -26.84 8.87
CA ALA A 290 5.20 -26.81 10.31
C ALA A 290 3.74 -26.48 10.67
N PHE A 291 3.05 -25.74 9.82
CA PHE A 291 1.65 -25.33 9.96
C PHE A 291 0.79 -25.86 8.80
N GLY A 292 1.04 -27.08 8.33
CA GLY A 292 0.19 -27.73 7.31
C GLY A 292 -1.27 -27.81 7.73
N GLN A 293 -1.53 -27.96 9.03
CA GLN A 293 -2.83 -27.69 9.64
C GLN A 293 -2.79 -26.28 10.22
N PRO A 294 -3.69 -25.36 9.81
CA PRO A 294 -3.68 -24.02 10.33
C PRO A 294 -3.99 -23.99 11.83
N PRO A 295 -3.34 -23.09 12.59
CA PRO A 295 -3.63 -22.95 14.02
C PRO A 295 -5.00 -22.30 14.25
N ASP A 296 -5.63 -22.66 15.38
CA ASP A 296 -6.77 -21.91 15.88
C ASP A 296 -6.31 -20.55 16.40
N LEU A 297 -6.92 -19.48 15.92
CA LEU A 297 -6.64 -18.12 16.38
C LEU A 297 -7.73 -17.63 17.33
N PRO A 298 -7.39 -16.80 18.33
CA PRO A 298 -8.38 -16.16 19.17
C PRO A 298 -9.30 -15.27 18.33
N ALA A 299 -10.55 -15.13 18.76
CA ALA A 299 -11.47 -14.20 18.13
C ALA A 299 -10.99 -12.75 18.35
N PRO A 300 -11.17 -11.85 17.37
CA PRO A 300 -10.88 -10.43 17.55
C PRO A 300 -11.79 -9.81 18.62
N SER A 301 -11.36 -8.69 19.18
CA SER A 301 -12.10 -7.96 20.22
C SER A 301 -13.46 -7.43 19.73
N LEU A 302 -13.60 -7.20 18.44
CA LEU A 302 -14.83 -6.85 17.76
C LEU A 302 -15.07 -7.84 16.61
N ALA A 303 -16.23 -8.52 16.61
CA ALA A 303 -16.57 -9.42 15.51
C ALA A 303 -16.78 -8.62 14.21
N TRP A 304 -16.28 -9.16 13.10
CA TRP A 304 -16.60 -8.65 11.78
C TRP A 304 -18.10 -8.82 11.51
N GLY A 305 -18.74 -7.76 11.08
CA GLY A 305 -20.17 -7.74 10.76
C GLY A 305 -20.43 -7.27 9.33
N PRO A 306 -21.62 -7.53 8.76
CA PRO A 306 -22.04 -6.97 7.48
C PRO A 306 -22.29 -5.47 7.66
N TRP A 307 -21.31 -4.68 7.29
CA TRP A 307 -21.37 -3.22 7.33
C TRP A 307 -21.74 -2.63 5.97
#